data_509bec4a539e3d6ae19ef5807fad11e4
#
_entry.id   509bec4a539e3d6ae19ef5807fad11e4
#
_cell.length_a   1.000
_cell.length_b   1.000
_cell.length_c   1.000
_cell.angle_alpha   90.00
_cell.angle_beta   90.00
_cell.angle_gamma   90.00
#
_symmetry.space_group_name_H-M   'P 1'
#
loop_
_entity.id
_entity.type
_entity.pdbx_description
1 polymer ?
#
loop_
_entity_poly.entity_id
_entity_poly.type
_entity_poly.pdbx_seq_one_letter_code
_entity_poly.pdbx_strand_id
1 'polypeptide(L)'
;MPRNPHDQFAKQFLEELLTPFGQVELSREILGESRWIDLWFQPHPQGFTLSTIDLGLLGTITQFPCLLEPYRNPPDFDEVRSCLSKHYAVMADQKRQDLQTQEADLPHLWILAPTSIVTGKQIGRAHV
;
A
#
# COMPACT_ATOMS: atom_id res chain seq x y z
N MET A 1 -20.61 -5.97 -14.47
CA MET A 1 -19.20 -5.70 -14.14
C MET A 1 -19.06 -5.21 -12.72
N PRO A 2 -18.35 -5.91 -11.92
CA PRO A 2 -18.17 -5.45 -10.54
C PRO A 2 -17.43 -4.14 -10.52
N ARG A 3 -17.83 -3.31 -9.60
CA ARG A 3 -17.16 -2.04 -9.42
C ARG A 3 -15.83 -2.27 -8.71
N ASN A 4 -14.78 -1.67 -9.26
CA ASN A 4 -13.47 -1.73 -8.65
C ASN A 4 -13.22 -0.44 -7.89
N PRO A 5 -13.21 -0.47 -6.56
CA PRO A 5 -13.00 0.75 -5.78
C PRO A 5 -11.57 1.26 -5.84
N HIS A 6 -10.64 0.46 -6.33
CA HIS A 6 -9.25 0.84 -6.38
C HIS A 6 -8.96 1.64 -7.63
N ASP A 7 -7.94 2.45 -7.57
CA ASP A 7 -7.56 3.32 -8.67
C ASP A 7 -6.55 2.61 -9.56
N GLN A 8 -7.01 2.13 -10.71
CA GLN A 8 -6.13 1.41 -11.64
C GLN A 8 -5.05 2.31 -12.22
N PHE A 9 -5.41 3.57 -12.48
CA PHE A 9 -4.42 4.51 -12.98
C PHE A 9 -3.31 4.72 -11.95
N ALA A 10 -3.70 4.89 -10.70
CA ALA A 10 -2.72 5.09 -9.63
C ALA A 10 -1.83 3.86 -9.46
N LYS A 11 -2.38 2.66 -9.59
CA LYS A 11 -1.57 1.44 -9.52
C LYS A 11 -0.47 1.45 -10.56
N GLN A 12 -0.83 1.75 -11.79
CA GLN A 12 0.15 1.77 -12.88
C GLN A 12 1.15 2.88 -12.71
N PHE A 13 0.70 4.03 -12.27
CA PHE A 13 1.58 5.16 -12.04
C PHE A 13 2.59 4.86 -10.93
N LEU A 14 2.12 4.26 -9.84
CA LEU A 14 3.00 3.87 -8.74
C LEU A 14 4.00 2.81 -9.19
N GLU A 15 3.56 1.87 -10.02
CA GLU A 15 4.47 0.85 -10.54
C GLU A 15 5.62 1.50 -11.31
N GLU A 16 5.30 2.43 -12.19
CA GLU A 16 6.32 3.10 -12.98
C GLU A 16 7.27 3.91 -12.11
N LEU A 17 6.73 4.60 -11.11
CA LEU A 17 7.55 5.40 -10.22
C LEU A 17 8.49 4.55 -9.37
N LEU A 18 8.03 3.42 -8.89
CA LEU A 18 8.77 2.65 -7.91
C LEU A 18 9.67 1.59 -8.50
N THR A 19 9.43 1.18 -9.74
CA THR A 19 10.23 0.13 -10.37
C THR A 19 11.73 0.38 -10.32
N PRO A 20 12.23 1.61 -10.53
CA PRO A 20 13.68 1.83 -10.44
C PRO A 20 14.26 1.61 -9.04
N PHE A 21 13.43 1.63 -8.00
CA PHE A 21 13.93 1.63 -6.63
C PHE A 21 13.71 0.32 -5.90
N GLY A 22 13.02 -0.63 -6.53
CA GLY A 22 12.78 -1.89 -5.88
C GLY A 22 11.95 -2.80 -6.76
N GLN A 23 11.50 -3.87 -6.14
CA GLN A 23 10.64 -4.84 -6.81
C GLN A 23 9.20 -4.48 -6.57
N VAL A 24 8.43 -4.36 -7.67
CA VAL A 24 7.02 -4.01 -7.61
C VAL A 24 6.22 -5.18 -8.15
N GLU A 25 5.18 -5.53 -7.44
CA GLU A 25 4.29 -6.61 -7.86
C GLU A 25 2.87 -6.13 -7.76
N LEU A 26 2.15 -6.10 -8.89
CA LEU A 26 0.75 -5.68 -8.92
C LEU A 26 -0.16 -6.87 -8.75
N SER A 27 -1.27 -6.66 -8.05
CA SER A 27 -2.34 -7.66 -7.92
C SER A 27 -1.80 -9.00 -7.42
N ARG A 28 -1.01 -8.92 -6.35
CA ARG A 28 -0.43 -10.13 -5.76
C ARG A 28 -1.50 -10.89 -4.98
N GLU A 29 -1.66 -12.16 -5.34
CA GLU A 29 -2.64 -13.02 -4.69
C GLU A 29 -2.20 -13.37 -3.27
N ILE A 30 -3.15 -13.35 -2.34
CA ILE A 30 -2.89 -13.80 -0.98
C ILE A 30 -3.09 -15.31 -0.93
N LEU A 31 -2.05 -16.01 -0.52
CA LEU A 31 -2.06 -17.46 -0.53
C LEU A 31 -3.21 -18.01 0.31
N GLY A 32 -3.97 -18.91 -0.29
CA GLY A 32 -5.08 -19.53 0.40
C GLY A 32 -6.33 -18.68 0.48
N GLU A 33 -6.37 -17.55 -0.18
CA GLU A 33 -7.51 -16.66 -0.17
C GLU A 33 -7.86 -16.23 -1.57
N SER A 34 -9.08 -15.69 -1.73
CA SER A 34 -9.52 -15.18 -3.02
C SER A 34 -9.36 -13.68 -3.15
N ARG A 35 -8.46 -13.11 -2.35
CA ARG A 35 -8.21 -11.68 -2.35
C ARG A 35 -6.81 -11.39 -2.84
N TRP A 36 -6.61 -10.18 -3.35
CA TRP A 36 -5.32 -9.74 -3.90
C TRP A 36 -4.89 -8.44 -3.25
N ILE A 37 -3.56 -8.29 -3.12
CA ILE A 37 -2.93 -7.04 -2.76
C ILE A 37 -2.79 -6.23 -4.05
N ASP A 38 -3.22 -4.98 -4.05
CA ASP A 38 -3.13 -4.17 -5.27
C ASP A 38 -1.70 -3.93 -5.69
N LEU A 39 -0.84 -3.55 -4.77
CA LEU A 39 0.55 -3.31 -5.08
C LEU A 39 1.42 -3.70 -3.89
N TRP A 40 2.40 -4.53 -4.14
CA TRP A 40 3.42 -4.92 -3.17
C TRP A 40 4.74 -4.29 -3.60
N PHE A 41 5.44 -3.67 -2.67
CA PHE A 41 6.74 -3.07 -2.98
C PHE A 41 7.79 -3.53 -2.00
N GLN A 42 8.94 -3.94 -2.56
CA GLN A 42 10.09 -4.35 -1.81
C GLN A 42 11.27 -3.49 -2.25
N PRO A 43 11.77 -2.59 -1.40
CA PRO A 43 12.88 -1.73 -1.82
C PRO A 43 14.17 -2.50 -2.03
N HIS A 44 15.03 -1.98 -2.89
CA HIS A 44 16.35 -2.54 -3.05
C HIS A 44 17.15 -2.39 -1.75
N PRO A 45 18.04 -3.35 -1.45
CA PRO A 45 18.80 -3.28 -0.20
C PRO A 45 19.65 -2.03 -0.05
N GLN A 46 20.07 -1.42 -1.16
CA GLN A 46 20.88 -0.21 -1.12
C GLN A 46 20.13 1.02 -0.68
N GLY A 47 18.81 0.94 -0.70
CA GLY A 47 18.01 2.07 -0.29
C GLY A 47 17.89 3.12 -1.36
N PHE A 48 17.43 4.29 -0.94
CA PHE A 48 16.99 5.29 -1.88
C PHE A 48 17.69 6.62 -1.77
N THR A 49 18.67 6.76 -1.07
CA THR A 49 19.26 8.03 -0.65
C THR A 49 18.85 9.30 -1.37
N LEU A 50 19.03 9.38 -2.69
CA LEU A 50 18.66 10.58 -3.44
C LEU A 50 17.21 10.59 -3.86
N SER A 51 16.67 9.41 -4.10
CA SER A 51 15.33 9.26 -4.67
C SER A 51 14.23 9.60 -3.70
N THR A 52 14.45 9.42 -2.40
CA THR A 52 13.43 9.76 -1.42
C THR A 52 13.09 11.25 -1.47
N ILE A 53 14.06 12.09 -1.78
CA ILE A 53 13.82 13.52 -1.89
C ILE A 53 12.90 13.82 -3.07
N ASP A 54 13.15 13.16 -4.19
CA ASP A 54 12.38 13.40 -5.40
C ASP A 54 10.95 12.88 -5.29
N LEU A 55 10.76 11.79 -4.57
CA LEU A 55 9.44 11.19 -4.43
C LEU A 55 8.63 11.76 -3.27
N GLY A 56 9.26 12.58 -2.43
CA GLY A 56 8.56 13.20 -1.31
C GLY A 56 8.06 12.18 -0.32
N LEU A 57 6.80 12.32 0.09
CA LEU A 57 6.21 11.40 1.06
C LEU A 57 6.25 9.95 0.59
N LEU A 58 6.00 9.73 -0.69
CA LEU A 58 6.05 8.38 -1.24
C LEU A 58 7.43 7.77 -1.04
N GLY A 59 8.50 8.54 -1.24
CA GLY A 59 9.84 8.06 -0.99
C GLY A 59 10.07 7.69 0.47
N THR A 60 9.45 8.43 1.38
CA THR A 60 9.58 8.13 2.80
C THR A 60 8.90 6.82 3.16
N ILE A 61 7.67 6.61 2.71
CA ILE A 61 6.94 5.41 3.08
C ILE A 61 7.45 4.16 2.39
N THR A 62 8.12 4.31 1.24
CA THR A 62 8.63 3.17 0.48
C THR A 62 10.06 2.81 0.83
N GLN A 63 10.62 3.34 1.90
CA GLN A 63 11.91 2.88 2.39
C GLN A 63 11.84 1.50 3.02
N PHE A 64 10.64 1.05 3.33
CA PHE A 64 10.41 -0.27 3.93
C PHE A 64 9.48 -1.06 3.01
N PRO A 65 9.48 -2.38 3.12
CA PRO A 65 8.50 -3.18 2.37
C PRO A 65 7.11 -2.68 2.69
N CYS A 66 6.26 -2.59 1.70
CA CYS A 66 4.94 -2.07 1.94
C CYS A 66 3.91 -2.59 0.95
N LEU A 67 2.67 -2.55 1.40
CA LEU A 67 1.50 -2.81 0.59
C LEU A 67 0.84 -1.47 0.34
N LEU A 68 0.60 -1.17 -0.91
CA LEU A 68 -0.05 0.09 -1.30
C LEU A 68 -1.41 -0.24 -1.89
N GLU A 69 -2.45 0.34 -1.30
CA GLU A 69 -3.83 0.11 -1.74
C GLU A 69 -4.43 1.44 -2.17
N PRO A 70 -4.28 1.80 -3.45
CA PRO A 70 -4.80 3.09 -3.92
C PRO A 70 -6.29 3.02 -4.22
N TYR A 71 -7.03 3.99 -3.72
CA TYR A 71 -8.46 4.11 -3.94
C TYR A 71 -8.76 5.34 -4.75
N ARG A 72 -9.75 5.23 -5.63
CA ARG A 72 -10.20 6.37 -6.41
C ARG A 72 -10.94 7.37 -5.54
N ASN A 73 -11.72 6.87 -4.59
CA ASN A 73 -12.48 7.67 -3.64
C ASN A 73 -12.08 7.28 -2.23
N PRO A 74 -12.30 8.12 -1.24
CA PRO A 74 -11.99 7.73 0.13
C PRO A 74 -12.69 6.42 0.49
N PRO A 75 -11.98 5.45 1.04
CA PRO A 75 -12.56 4.16 1.38
C PRO A 75 -13.51 4.27 2.57
N ASP A 76 -14.55 3.44 2.55
CA ASP A 76 -15.43 3.34 3.71
C ASP A 76 -14.83 2.40 4.74
N PHE A 77 -15.54 2.22 5.86
CA PHE A 77 -15.01 1.39 6.94
C PHE A 77 -14.82 -0.06 6.52
N ASP A 78 -15.73 -0.59 5.69
CA ASP A 78 -15.59 -1.96 5.24
C ASP A 78 -14.38 -2.14 4.34
N GLU A 79 -14.12 -1.17 3.49
CA GLU A 79 -12.94 -1.21 2.63
C GLU A 79 -11.65 -1.12 3.45
N VAL A 80 -11.65 -0.27 4.47
CA VAL A 80 -10.47 -0.19 5.36
C VAL A 80 -10.27 -1.50 6.10
N ARG A 81 -11.35 -2.09 6.62
CA ARG A 81 -11.25 -3.38 7.29
C ARG A 81 -10.72 -4.46 6.35
N SER A 82 -11.15 -4.42 5.09
CA SER A 82 -10.65 -5.37 4.10
C SER A 82 -9.16 -5.23 3.92
N CYS A 83 -8.67 -3.99 3.82
CA CYS A 83 -7.24 -3.76 3.70
C CYS A 83 -6.48 -4.26 4.92
N LEU A 84 -7.00 -4.00 6.11
CA LEU A 84 -6.37 -4.47 7.32
C LEU A 84 -6.34 -6.00 7.39
N SER A 85 -7.44 -6.63 6.99
CA SER A 85 -7.51 -8.09 6.96
C SER A 85 -6.48 -8.67 6.00
N LYS A 86 -6.34 -8.08 4.82
CA LYS A 86 -5.33 -8.53 3.86
C LYS A 86 -3.92 -8.35 4.41
N HIS A 87 -3.68 -7.24 5.08
CA HIS A 87 -2.39 -6.98 5.68
C HIS A 87 -2.02 -8.04 6.71
N TYR A 88 -2.96 -8.37 7.59
CA TYR A 88 -2.71 -9.42 8.58
C TYR A 88 -2.46 -10.76 7.93
N ALA A 89 -3.21 -11.09 6.89
CA ALA A 89 -3.04 -12.36 6.20
C ALA A 89 -1.64 -12.46 5.57
N VAL A 90 -1.17 -11.37 4.97
CA VAL A 90 0.15 -11.33 4.37
C VAL A 90 1.24 -11.50 5.42
N MET A 91 1.12 -10.80 6.53
CA MET A 91 2.12 -10.90 7.59
C MET A 91 2.17 -12.30 8.18
N ALA A 92 1.00 -12.90 8.41
CA ALA A 92 0.94 -14.25 8.95
C ALA A 92 1.56 -15.25 7.98
N ASP A 93 1.26 -15.10 6.68
CA ASP A 93 1.82 -15.99 5.68
C ASP A 93 3.33 -15.85 5.60
N GLN A 94 3.83 -14.63 5.65
CA GLN A 94 5.26 -14.38 5.56
C GLN A 94 6.00 -15.02 6.74
N LYS A 95 5.41 -14.92 7.94
CA LYS A 95 6.02 -15.56 9.11
C LYS A 95 5.96 -17.06 9.04
N ARG A 96 4.93 -17.63 8.44
CA ARG A 96 4.86 -19.08 8.25
C ARG A 96 5.94 -19.57 7.29
N GLN A 97 6.22 -18.80 6.26
CA GLN A 97 7.23 -19.18 5.27
C GLN A 97 8.64 -19.06 5.81
N ASP A 98 8.86 -18.12 6.70
CA ASP A 98 10.17 -17.91 7.30
C ASP A 98 9.99 -17.53 8.76
N LEU A 99 10.21 -18.50 9.64
CA LEU A 99 10.05 -18.31 11.09
C LEU A 99 11.07 -17.34 11.67
N GLN A 100 12.11 -17.00 10.91
CA GLN A 100 13.10 -16.04 11.36
C GLN A 100 12.71 -14.59 11.05
N THR A 101 11.62 -14.38 10.36
CA THR A 101 11.18 -13.04 10.01
C THR A 101 10.97 -12.20 11.26
N GLN A 102 11.58 -11.02 11.28
CA GLN A 102 11.45 -10.09 12.37
C GLN A 102 10.27 -9.17 12.13
N GLU A 103 9.73 -8.58 13.21
CA GLU A 103 8.64 -7.62 13.05
C GLU A 103 9.03 -6.46 12.14
N ALA A 104 10.27 -6.02 12.22
CA ALA A 104 10.74 -4.91 11.40
C ALA A 104 10.78 -5.24 9.91
N ASP A 105 10.76 -6.53 9.55
CA ASP A 105 10.83 -6.96 8.16
C ASP A 105 9.47 -7.15 7.54
N LEU A 106 8.42 -7.07 8.33
CA LEU A 106 7.06 -7.22 7.82
C LEU A 106 6.63 -5.97 7.07
N PRO A 107 5.84 -6.12 6.01
CA PRO A 107 5.46 -4.96 5.21
C PRO A 107 4.47 -4.07 5.94
N HIS A 108 4.60 -2.77 5.67
CA HIS A 108 3.66 -1.79 6.17
C HIS A 108 2.48 -1.69 5.20
N LEU A 109 1.34 -1.28 5.72
CA LEU A 109 0.17 -1.05 4.88
C LEU A 109 -0.06 0.44 4.74
N TRP A 110 -0.23 0.89 3.50
CA TRP A 110 -0.58 2.28 3.21
C TRP A 110 -1.81 2.30 2.32
N ILE A 111 -2.84 2.95 2.79
CA ILE A 111 -4.06 3.16 2.02
C ILE A 111 -3.97 4.57 1.44
N LEU A 112 -3.98 4.67 0.13
CA LEU A 112 -3.80 5.93 -0.56
C LEU A 112 -5.14 6.35 -1.15
N ALA A 113 -5.59 7.54 -0.80
CA ALA A 113 -6.86 8.04 -1.31
C ALA A 113 -6.74 9.54 -1.55
N PRO A 114 -7.49 10.06 -2.51
CA PRO A 114 -7.46 11.50 -2.73
C PRO A 114 -8.06 12.22 -1.53
N THR A 115 -7.53 13.40 -1.28
CA THR A 115 -8.07 14.24 -0.24
C THR A 115 -9.41 14.78 -0.72
N SER A 116 -10.43 14.64 0.11
CA SER A 116 -11.72 15.24 -0.21
C SER A 116 -11.60 16.74 -0.25
N ILE A 117 -12.44 17.35 -1.08
CA ILE A 117 -12.60 18.78 -1.02
C ILE A 117 -13.19 19.11 0.33
N VAL A 118 -12.50 19.94 1.08
CA VAL A 118 -12.86 20.17 2.45
C VAL A 118 -13.64 21.46 2.58
N THR A 119 -14.88 21.38 3.01
CA THR A 119 -15.64 22.53 3.43
C THR A 119 -15.39 22.75 4.91
N GLY A 120 -15.90 23.85 5.44
CA GLY A 120 -15.74 24.10 6.87
C GLY A 120 -16.21 22.94 7.75
N LYS A 121 -17.30 22.30 7.35
CA LYS A 121 -17.80 21.15 8.10
C LYS A 121 -16.88 19.96 8.05
N GLN A 122 -16.30 19.73 6.88
CA GLN A 122 -15.45 18.56 6.69
C GLN A 122 -14.10 18.70 7.34
N ILE A 123 -13.63 19.95 7.47
CA ILE A 123 -12.33 20.18 8.08
C ILE A 123 -12.28 19.60 9.46
N GLY A 124 -13.31 19.84 10.27
CA GLY A 124 -13.31 19.33 11.64
C GLY A 124 -13.23 17.82 11.70
N ARG A 125 -13.87 17.13 10.75
CA ARG A 125 -13.84 15.69 10.72
C ARG A 125 -12.56 15.15 10.09
N ALA A 126 -12.04 15.86 9.13
CA ALA A 126 -10.85 15.40 8.42
C ALA A 126 -9.63 15.39 9.30
N HIS A 127 -9.63 16.17 10.36
CA HIS A 127 -8.48 16.31 11.22
C HIS A 127 -8.56 15.51 12.49
N VAL A 128 -9.58 14.73 12.60
CA VAL A 128 -9.74 13.89 13.79
C VAL A 128 -9.11 12.55 13.58
#